data_c87c06fdfbabb351af684111ef169f34
#
_entry.id   c87c06fdfbabb351af684111ef169f34
#
_cell.length_a   1.000
_cell.length_b   1.000
_cell.length_c   1.000
_cell.angle_alpha   90.00
_cell.angle_beta   90.00
_cell.angle_gamma   90.00
#
_symmetry.space_group_name_H-M   'P 1'
#
loop_
_entity.id
_entity.type
_entity.pdbx_description
1 polymer ?
#
loop_
_entity_poly.entity_id
_entity_poly.type
_entity_poly.pdbx_seq_one_letter_code
_entity_poly.pdbx_strand_id
1 'polypeptide(L)'
;MGRRPARDRVEPLCRLIRFEATDGVDLAGLLFEPERRTRRAAVFLHGTGGASIFDSRRTNLLAREFVSRGIAWFPFNNRGAHLIQQRRRGSTYEIIRDCVPDIDGAARELRSRGYRELYLVGHSTGANKVAVYNTRKPRNPFRRYVLLAGGDDTGLMYTQLGARRFRATLDRARRMIRERRGDELAPSSISPMMLSWRSLYDMINPDGDYNVFPFLERMRNIRLGRRAPFRHVRAIRKPALYVYGEHDEFCFDDVPRCTAILAEEVRANAEIVTLAGAGHGFRGLERELGTLVAEWVSE
;
A
#
# COMPACT_ATOMS: atom_id res chain seq x y z
N MET A 1 -26.15 12.63 -32.55
CA MET A 1 -25.51 13.04 -31.27
C MET A 1 -26.23 12.34 -30.13
N GLY A 2 -25.77 11.14 -29.74
CA GLY A 2 -26.36 10.36 -28.66
C GLY A 2 -25.99 10.98 -27.32
N ARG A 3 -27.00 11.33 -26.51
CA ARG A 3 -26.79 11.71 -25.10
C ARG A 3 -26.10 10.54 -24.38
N ARG A 4 -24.87 10.72 -23.89
CA ARG A 4 -24.27 9.80 -22.94
C ARG A 4 -25.22 9.68 -21.75
N PRO A 5 -25.55 8.45 -21.29
CA PRO A 5 -26.38 8.28 -20.11
C PRO A 5 -25.80 9.07 -18.97
N ALA A 6 -26.66 9.73 -18.20
CA ALA A 6 -26.27 10.43 -16.99
C ALA A 6 -25.51 9.41 -16.11
N ARG A 7 -24.21 9.62 -15.92
CA ARG A 7 -23.43 8.83 -14.97
C ARG A 7 -24.07 9.06 -13.61
N ASP A 8 -24.53 7.99 -12.97
CA ASP A 8 -24.96 8.02 -11.58
C ASP A 8 -23.87 8.69 -10.73
N ARG A 9 -24.01 9.98 -10.50
CA ARG A 9 -23.17 10.76 -9.59
C ARG A 9 -23.64 10.47 -8.17
N VAL A 10 -23.36 9.28 -7.68
CA VAL A 10 -23.47 9.06 -6.25
C VAL A 10 -22.15 9.51 -5.63
N GLU A 11 -22.15 10.70 -5.12
CA GLU A 11 -21.07 11.27 -4.33
C GLU A 11 -21.40 10.99 -2.86
N PRO A 12 -20.76 9.98 -2.23
CA PRO A 12 -21.00 9.73 -0.81
C PRO A 12 -20.50 10.94 0.00
N LEU A 13 -21.30 11.38 0.95
CA LEU A 13 -20.89 12.42 1.87
C LEU A 13 -19.72 11.94 2.70
N CYS A 14 -18.73 12.80 2.91
CA CYS A 14 -17.58 12.50 3.76
C CYS A 14 -17.26 13.68 4.69
N ARG A 15 -16.58 13.36 5.77
CA ARG A 15 -16.00 14.35 6.69
C ARG A 15 -14.49 14.37 6.55
N LEU A 16 -13.91 15.55 6.46
CA LEU A 16 -12.49 15.74 6.61
C LEU A 16 -12.12 15.53 8.09
N ILE A 17 -11.24 14.56 8.33
CA ILE A 17 -10.74 14.25 9.67
C ILE A 17 -9.26 14.62 9.71
N ARG A 18 -8.88 15.46 10.69
CA ARG A 18 -7.49 15.71 11.06
C ARG A 18 -7.18 14.92 12.32
N PHE A 19 -6.06 14.24 12.35
CA PHE A 19 -5.62 13.44 13.48
C PHE A 19 -4.09 13.36 13.51
N GLU A 20 -3.55 12.92 14.63
CA GLU A 20 -2.11 12.73 14.78
C GLU A 20 -1.72 11.26 14.69
N ALA A 21 -0.65 10.98 13.97
CA ALA A 21 0.10 9.73 14.12
C ALA A 21 0.58 9.58 15.57
N THR A 22 0.94 8.37 16.00
CA THR A 22 1.35 8.15 17.40
C THR A 22 2.69 8.80 17.76
N ASP A 23 3.41 9.32 16.79
CA ASP A 23 4.66 10.10 16.94
C ASP A 23 4.46 11.61 16.70
N GLY A 24 3.21 12.09 16.73
CA GLY A 24 2.86 13.52 16.66
C GLY A 24 2.85 14.12 15.27
N VAL A 25 2.87 13.30 14.22
CA VAL A 25 2.73 13.80 12.83
C VAL A 25 1.27 14.07 12.51
N ASP A 26 0.95 15.31 12.10
CA ASP A 26 -0.39 15.67 11.62
C ASP A 26 -0.72 14.97 10.32
N LEU A 27 -1.89 14.34 10.28
CA LEU A 27 -2.42 13.61 9.13
C LEU A 27 -3.85 14.05 8.85
N ALA A 28 -4.31 13.80 7.62
CA ALA A 28 -5.68 14.09 7.21
C ALA A 28 -6.26 12.94 6.41
N GLY A 29 -7.54 12.65 6.64
CA GLY A 29 -8.29 11.62 5.95
C GLY A 29 -9.71 12.04 5.65
N LEU A 30 -10.40 11.26 4.84
CA LEU A 30 -11.81 11.41 4.51
C LEU A 30 -12.59 10.26 5.13
N LEU A 31 -13.52 10.56 6.03
CA LEU A 31 -14.39 9.57 6.64
C LEU A 31 -15.74 9.55 5.92
N PHE A 32 -16.01 8.47 5.22
CA PHE A 32 -17.29 8.18 4.59
C PHE A 32 -18.08 7.25 5.51
N GLU A 33 -19.29 7.65 5.89
CA GLU A 33 -20.09 6.91 6.85
C GLU A 33 -21.40 6.41 6.23
N PRO A 34 -21.83 5.19 6.58
CA PRO A 34 -23.17 4.72 6.23
C PRO A 34 -24.25 5.58 6.90
N GLU A 35 -25.43 5.65 6.28
CA GLU A 35 -26.59 6.34 6.87
C GLU A 35 -26.95 5.77 8.25
N ARG A 36 -26.89 4.45 8.38
CA ARG A 36 -27.11 3.78 9.67
C ARG A 36 -25.80 3.68 10.44
N ARG A 37 -25.86 3.99 11.72
CA ARG A 37 -24.71 3.90 12.63
C ARG A 37 -24.10 2.50 12.57
N THR A 38 -22.79 2.44 12.41
CA THR A 38 -22.01 1.20 12.34
C THR A 38 -20.86 1.21 13.34
N ARG A 39 -20.38 0.02 13.69
CA ARG A 39 -19.14 -0.18 14.47
C ARG A 39 -17.97 -0.68 13.61
N ARG A 40 -18.21 -0.86 12.31
CA ARG A 40 -17.24 -1.39 11.34
C ARG A 40 -16.63 -0.26 10.54
N ALA A 41 -15.30 -0.27 10.36
CA ALA A 41 -14.60 0.69 9.53
C ALA A 41 -13.40 0.06 8.83
N ALA A 42 -13.16 0.44 7.58
CA ALA A 42 -12.00 0.07 6.81
C ALA A 42 -11.07 1.28 6.63
N VAL A 43 -9.82 1.12 7.03
CA VAL A 43 -8.73 2.09 6.80
C VAL A 43 -8.08 1.79 5.47
N PHE A 44 -7.84 2.80 4.64
CA PHE A 44 -7.19 2.65 3.35
C PHE A 44 -5.85 3.39 3.27
N LEU A 45 -4.84 2.67 2.79
CA LEU A 45 -3.48 3.16 2.54
C LEU A 45 -3.23 3.28 1.05
N HIS A 46 -2.91 4.48 0.59
CA HIS A 46 -2.50 4.73 -0.79
C HIS A 46 -1.08 4.24 -1.07
N GLY A 47 -0.73 4.12 -2.36
CA GLY A 47 0.61 3.82 -2.84
C GLY A 47 1.60 4.98 -2.70
N THR A 48 2.77 4.86 -3.32
CA THR A 48 3.81 5.90 -3.39
C THR A 48 3.73 6.72 -4.69
N GLY A 49 4.77 7.51 -4.99
CA GLY A 49 4.90 8.26 -6.24
C GLY A 49 4.07 9.53 -6.30
N GLY A 50 3.83 10.19 -5.18
CA GLY A 50 3.04 11.41 -5.09
C GLY A 50 1.53 11.17 -4.95
N ALA A 51 1.13 9.93 -4.65
CA ALA A 51 -0.27 9.59 -4.44
C ALA A 51 -0.91 10.41 -3.32
N SER A 52 -2.17 10.77 -3.51
CA SER A 52 -3.00 11.43 -2.50
C SER A 52 -4.42 10.92 -2.59
N ILE A 53 -5.09 10.77 -1.44
CA ILE A 53 -6.50 10.37 -1.41
C ILE A 53 -7.42 11.44 -1.99
N PHE A 54 -7.01 12.70 -1.96
CA PHE A 54 -7.82 13.82 -2.48
C PHE A 54 -7.87 13.84 -4.01
N ASP A 55 -6.83 13.33 -4.67
CA ASP A 55 -6.71 13.27 -6.13
C ASP A 55 -7.17 11.91 -6.70
N SER A 56 -7.58 10.99 -5.83
CA SER A 56 -7.90 9.61 -6.21
C SER A 56 -9.39 9.40 -6.42
N ARG A 57 -9.83 9.39 -7.67
CA ARG A 57 -11.19 8.98 -8.04
C ARG A 57 -11.54 7.59 -7.50
N ARG A 58 -10.61 6.64 -7.57
CA ARG A 58 -10.79 5.26 -7.07
C ARG A 58 -11.18 5.25 -5.60
N THR A 59 -10.53 6.04 -4.76
CA THR A 59 -10.82 6.11 -3.33
C THR A 59 -12.29 6.40 -3.05
N ASN A 60 -12.89 7.32 -3.82
CA ASN A 60 -14.30 7.70 -3.67
C ASN A 60 -15.24 6.62 -4.21
N LEU A 61 -14.86 5.95 -5.30
CA LEU A 61 -15.66 4.87 -5.88
C LEU A 61 -15.70 3.64 -4.96
N LEU A 62 -14.57 3.30 -4.32
CA LEU A 62 -14.53 2.25 -3.29
C LEU A 62 -15.39 2.60 -2.09
N ALA A 63 -15.44 3.87 -1.67
CA ALA A 63 -16.25 4.33 -0.54
C ALA A 63 -17.72 3.92 -0.67
N ARG A 64 -18.29 4.03 -1.88
CA ARG A 64 -19.68 3.65 -2.16
C ARG A 64 -19.97 2.20 -1.79
N GLU A 65 -19.09 1.29 -2.20
CA GLU A 65 -19.28 -0.14 -1.99
C GLU A 65 -19.16 -0.55 -0.53
N PHE A 66 -18.25 0.07 0.22
CA PHE A 66 -18.12 -0.13 1.66
C PHE A 66 -19.31 0.43 2.43
N VAL A 67 -19.68 1.69 2.14
CA VAL A 67 -20.76 2.40 2.83
C VAL A 67 -22.10 1.69 2.63
N SER A 68 -22.40 1.21 1.42
CA SER A 68 -23.64 0.46 1.11
C SER A 68 -23.76 -0.85 1.91
N ARG A 69 -22.65 -1.42 2.34
CA ARG A 69 -22.58 -2.63 3.19
C ARG A 69 -22.45 -2.33 4.69
N GLY A 70 -22.67 -1.09 5.07
CA GLY A 70 -22.61 -0.67 6.47
C GLY A 70 -21.21 -0.68 7.08
N ILE A 71 -20.19 -0.43 6.27
CA ILE A 71 -18.80 -0.29 6.69
C ILE A 71 -18.36 1.15 6.40
N ALA A 72 -17.91 1.89 7.41
CA ALA A 72 -17.30 3.19 7.20
C ALA A 72 -15.98 3.03 6.43
N TRP A 73 -15.70 3.93 5.50
CA TRP A 73 -14.48 3.94 4.70
C TRP A 73 -13.61 5.14 5.09
N PHE A 74 -12.36 4.87 5.49
CA PHE A 74 -11.44 5.89 5.97
C PHE A 74 -10.11 5.86 5.22
N PRO A 75 -10.04 6.41 4.01
CA PRO A 75 -8.77 6.72 3.37
C PRO A 75 -8.12 7.93 4.04
N PHE A 76 -6.80 7.88 4.22
CA PHE A 76 -6.04 9.01 4.72
C PHE A 76 -4.72 9.18 3.99
N ASN A 77 -4.23 10.41 3.92
CA ASN A 77 -2.90 10.71 3.45
C ASN A 77 -1.90 10.37 4.57
N ASN A 78 -1.19 9.24 4.40
CA ASN A 78 -0.06 8.92 5.27
C ASN A 78 1.11 9.90 5.00
N ARG A 79 2.15 9.89 5.83
CA ARG A 79 3.29 10.81 5.69
C ARG A 79 4.04 10.72 4.35
N GLY A 80 3.84 9.65 3.58
CA GLY A 80 4.34 9.47 2.22
C GLY A 80 3.44 10.04 1.12
N ALA A 81 2.33 10.70 1.46
CA ALA A 81 1.46 11.36 0.48
C ALA A 81 2.17 12.53 -0.19
N HIS A 82 1.83 12.79 -1.47
CA HIS A 82 2.48 13.77 -2.33
C HIS A 82 3.99 13.47 -2.56
N LEU A 83 4.63 14.20 -3.45
CA LEU A 83 6.08 14.06 -3.68
C LEU A 83 6.88 14.64 -2.52
N ILE A 84 6.64 15.91 -2.24
CA ILE A 84 7.32 16.64 -1.17
C ILE A 84 6.28 17.40 -0.35
N GLN A 85 6.41 17.31 0.97
CA GLN A 85 5.66 18.11 1.93
C GLN A 85 6.62 18.91 2.81
N GLN A 86 6.08 19.81 3.64
CA GLN A 86 6.87 20.57 4.62
C GLN A 86 7.70 19.62 5.51
N ARG A 87 8.86 20.09 5.95
CA ARG A 87 9.79 19.35 6.82
C ARG A 87 10.30 18.03 6.24
N ARG A 88 10.53 17.98 4.92
CA ARG A 88 11.05 16.80 4.22
C ARG A 88 10.18 15.56 4.43
N ARG A 89 8.87 15.69 4.26
CA ARG A 89 7.90 14.59 4.16
C ARG A 89 7.51 14.38 2.70
N GLY A 90 6.67 13.40 2.46
CA GLY A 90 6.23 12.97 1.13
C GLY A 90 6.98 11.73 0.67
N SER A 91 6.57 11.16 -0.45
CA SER A 91 7.17 9.93 -0.99
C SER A 91 8.66 10.04 -1.29
N THR A 92 9.16 11.26 -1.53
CA THR A 92 10.60 11.55 -1.71
C THR A 92 11.44 11.18 -0.49
N TYR A 93 10.87 11.29 0.71
CA TYR A 93 11.58 11.08 1.99
C TYR A 93 11.01 9.92 2.79
N GLU A 94 10.04 9.20 2.24
CA GLU A 94 9.34 8.13 2.94
C GLU A 94 10.27 6.96 3.26
N ILE A 95 10.12 6.44 4.49
CA ILE A 95 10.66 5.17 4.95
C ILE A 95 9.45 4.28 5.26
N ILE A 96 9.40 3.10 4.69
CA ILE A 96 8.18 2.28 4.75
C ILE A 96 7.70 1.98 6.18
N ARG A 97 8.63 1.79 7.12
CA ARG A 97 8.28 1.51 8.53
C ARG A 97 7.58 2.67 9.23
N ASP A 98 7.70 3.89 8.71
CA ASP A 98 7.06 5.07 9.28
C ASP A 98 5.54 5.05 9.05
N CYS A 99 5.02 4.10 8.28
CA CYS A 99 3.59 3.81 8.20
C CYS A 99 3.01 3.32 9.53
N VAL A 100 3.83 2.75 10.43
CA VAL A 100 3.34 2.15 11.69
C VAL A 100 2.67 3.19 12.59
N PRO A 101 3.32 4.30 12.99
CA PRO A 101 2.66 5.34 13.77
C PRO A 101 1.46 5.98 13.05
N ASP A 102 1.47 6.07 11.72
CA ASP A 102 0.36 6.63 10.94
C ASP A 102 -0.89 5.73 11.05
N ILE A 103 -0.71 4.42 10.86
CA ILE A 103 -1.80 3.43 10.94
C ILE A 103 -2.31 3.32 12.38
N ASP A 104 -1.43 3.34 13.38
CA ASP A 104 -1.83 3.35 14.79
C ASP A 104 -2.65 4.61 15.13
N GLY A 105 -2.26 5.78 14.62
CA GLY A 105 -3.00 7.03 14.76
C GLY A 105 -4.40 6.95 14.15
N ALA A 106 -4.49 6.45 12.91
CA ALA A 106 -5.77 6.25 12.22
C ALA A 106 -6.69 5.28 12.98
N ALA A 107 -6.15 4.17 13.47
CA ALA A 107 -6.92 3.22 14.27
C ALA A 107 -7.39 3.81 15.60
N ARG A 108 -6.56 4.61 16.28
CA ARG A 108 -6.91 5.33 17.50
C ARG A 108 -8.03 6.32 17.24
N GLU A 109 -7.94 7.09 16.17
CA GLU A 109 -8.96 8.07 15.78
C GLU A 109 -10.32 7.40 15.51
N LEU A 110 -10.35 6.32 14.76
CA LEU A 110 -11.58 5.58 14.51
C LEU A 110 -12.16 4.97 15.79
N ARG A 111 -11.31 4.45 16.67
CA ARG A 111 -11.76 3.90 17.96
C ARG A 111 -12.36 4.95 18.88
N SER A 112 -11.81 6.16 18.91
CA SER A 112 -12.36 7.29 19.68
C SER A 112 -13.76 7.67 19.19
N ARG A 113 -14.05 7.47 17.90
CA ARG A 113 -15.37 7.68 17.26
C ARG A 113 -16.36 6.54 17.48
N GLY A 114 -15.95 5.45 18.14
CA GLY A 114 -16.82 4.33 18.46
C GLY A 114 -16.72 3.13 17.52
N TYR A 115 -15.87 3.16 16.51
CA TYR A 115 -15.60 1.99 15.68
C TYR A 115 -14.84 0.93 16.48
N ARG A 116 -15.22 -0.34 16.36
CA ARG A 116 -14.66 -1.46 17.13
C ARG A 116 -14.11 -2.57 16.24
N GLU A 117 -14.63 -2.69 15.03
CA GLU A 117 -14.24 -3.68 14.03
C GLU A 117 -13.53 -2.98 12.90
N LEU A 118 -12.20 -3.11 12.87
CA LEU A 118 -11.35 -2.40 11.91
C LEU A 118 -10.77 -3.37 10.89
N TYR A 119 -10.74 -2.93 9.64
CA TYR A 119 -10.13 -3.61 8.51
C TYR A 119 -9.04 -2.71 7.93
N LEU A 120 -7.97 -3.31 7.39
CA LEU A 120 -6.86 -2.56 6.81
C LEU A 120 -6.71 -2.93 5.34
N VAL A 121 -6.87 -1.96 4.47
CA VAL A 121 -6.78 -2.09 3.02
C VAL A 121 -5.61 -1.26 2.52
N GLY A 122 -4.76 -1.82 1.68
CA GLY A 122 -3.65 -1.08 1.07
C GLY A 122 -3.52 -1.36 -0.41
N HIS A 123 -3.12 -0.36 -1.19
CA HIS A 123 -2.91 -0.49 -2.62
C HIS A 123 -1.45 -0.15 -2.99
N SER A 124 -0.85 -0.96 -3.86
CA SER A 124 0.55 -0.77 -4.30
C SER A 124 1.49 -0.79 -3.09
N THR A 125 2.35 0.20 -2.89
CA THR A 125 3.14 0.36 -1.66
C THR A 125 2.28 0.35 -0.39
N GLY A 126 1.00 0.76 -0.46
CA GLY A 126 0.05 0.63 0.64
C GLY A 126 -0.18 -0.82 1.05
N ALA A 127 -0.19 -1.76 0.10
CA ALA A 127 -0.25 -3.20 0.39
C ALA A 127 1.03 -3.67 1.09
N ASN A 128 2.20 -3.21 0.65
CA ASN A 128 3.47 -3.48 1.34
C ASN A 128 3.44 -2.94 2.78
N LYS A 129 2.87 -1.74 3.00
CA LYS A 129 2.70 -1.13 4.34
C LYS A 129 1.80 -1.97 5.24
N VAL A 130 0.72 -2.59 4.72
CA VAL A 130 -0.12 -3.52 5.49
C VAL A 130 0.70 -4.68 6.04
N ALA A 131 1.52 -5.32 5.22
CA ALA A 131 2.35 -6.45 5.63
C ALA A 131 3.45 -6.04 6.62
N VAL A 132 4.09 -4.89 6.40
CA VAL A 132 5.07 -4.31 7.32
C VAL A 132 4.43 -3.97 8.67
N TYR A 133 3.28 -3.32 8.66
CA TYR A 133 2.53 -2.99 9.87
C TYR A 133 2.21 -4.25 10.68
N ASN A 134 1.66 -5.30 10.03
CA ASN A 134 1.38 -6.57 10.71
C ASN A 134 2.64 -7.17 11.37
N THR A 135 3.78 -7.13 10.69
CA THR A 135 5.03 -7.68 11.22
C THR A 135 5.55 -6.85 12.41
N ARG A 136 5.44 -5.53 12.35
CA ARG A 136 5.92 -4.61 13.38
C ARG A 136 4.96 -4.50 14.58
N LYS A 137 3.68 -4.79 14.34
CA LYS A 137 2.59 -4.75 15.34
C LYS A 137 1.75 -6.04 15.25
N PRO A 138 2.29 -7.20 15.67
CA PRO A 138 1.55 -8.47 15.58
C PRO A 138 0.23 -8.45 16.39
N ARG A 139 0.21 -7.71 17.50
CA ARG A 139 -0.99 -7.44 18.29
C ARG A 139 -1.56 -6.07 17.92
N ASN A 140 -2.41 -6.02 16.89
CA ASN A 140 -3.01 -4.81 16.36
C ASN A 140 -4.54 -4.95 16.25
N PRO A 141 -5.29 -3.82 16.13
CA PRO A 141 -6.76 -3.83 16.22
C PRO A 141 -7.48 -4.32 14.97
N PHE A 142 -6.78 -4.51 13.86
CA PHE A 142 -7.42 -4.90 12.59
C PHE A 142 -7.78 -6.38 12.60
N ARG A 143 -8.97 -6.73 12.09
CA ARG A 143 -9.46 -8.10 12.01
C ARG A 143 -9.06 -8.82 10.72
N ARG A 144 -9.07 -8.10 9.61
CA ARG A 144 -8.78 -8.61 8.26
C ARG A 144 -7.88 -7.64 7.51
N TYR A 145 -7.15 -8.14 6.54
CA TYR A 145 -6.27 -7.36 5.67
C TYR A 145 -6.64 -7.55 4.21
N VAL A 146 -6.55 -6.46 3.43
CA VAL A 146 -6.69 -6.51 1.98
C VAL A 146 -5.46 -5.86 1.36
N LEU A 147 -4.76 -6.60 0.50
CA LEU A 147 -3.53 -6.20 -0.16
C LEU A 147 -3.79 -6.15 -1.67
N LEU A 148 -3.96 -4.94 -2.20
CA LEU A 148 -4.26 -4.69 -3.60
C LEU A 148 -2.97 -4.39 -4.35
N ALA A 149 -2.62 -5.19 -5.34
CA ALA A 149 -1.46 -4.99 -6.21
C ALA A 149 -0.16 -4.71 -5.45
N GLY A 150 0.17 -5.53 -4.44
CA GLY A 150 1.43 -5.42 -3.70
C GLY A 150 2.62 -5.73 -4.61
N GLY A 151 3.66 -4.87 -4.62
CA GLY A 151 4.72 -4.89 -5.60
C GLY A 151 6.10 -5.26 -5.06
N ASP A 152 6.97 -5.73 -5.99
CA ASP A 152 8.40 -6.00 -5.78
C ASP A 152 9.25 -4.82 -6.24
N ASP A 153 9.18 -3.69 -5.55
CA ASP A 153 9.94 -2.49 -5.93
C ASP A 153 11.46 -2.76 -5.95
N THR A 154 11.96 -3.58 -5.03
CA THR A 154 13.37 -3.98 -4.97
C THR A 154 13.77 -4.76 -6.23
N GLY A 155 12.96 -5.72 -6.64
CA GLY A 155 13.19 -6.53 -7.85
C GLY A 155 13.07 -5.72 -9.14
N LEU A 156 12.10 -4.80 -9.22
CA LEU A 156 11.94 -3.87 -10.35
C LEU A 156 13.18 -2.99 -10.50
N MET A 157 13.67 -2.41 -9.40
CA MET A 157 14.91 -1.62 -9.42
C MET A 157 16.14 -2.46 -9.78
N TYR A 158 16.21 -3.71 -9.31
CA TYR A 158 17.28 -4.63 -9.72
C TYR A 158 17.24 -4.91 -11.22
N THR A 159 16.06 -5.14 -11.78
CA THR A 159 15.88 -5.38 -13.23
C THR A 159 16.25 -4.14 -14.05
N GLN A 160 15.82 -2.95 -13.61
CA GLN A 160 16.11 -1.69 -14.29
C GLN A 160 17.61 -1.34 -14.29
N LEU A 161 18.28 -1.51 -13.16
CA LEU A 161 19.69 -1.13 -13.01
C LEU A 161 20.67 -2.22 -13.47
N GLY A 162 20.27 -3.48 -13.43
CA GLY A 162 21.15 -4.62 -13.55
C GLY A 162 22.01 -4.84 -12.31
N ALA A 163 22.51 -6.06 -12.11
CA ALA A 163 23.15 -6.50 -10.88
C ALA A 163 24.31 -5.61 -10.40
N ARG A 164 25.19 -5.18 -11.32
CA ARG A 164 26.37 -4.36 -10.99
C ARG A 164 25.97 -2.97 -10.50
N ARG A 165 25.11 -2.28 -11.25
CA ARG A 165 24.67 -0.92 -10.88
C ARG A 165 23.78 -0.94 -9.63
N PHE A 166 22.93 -1.95 -9.47
CA PHE A 166 22.11 -2.13 -8.28
C PHE A 166 22.98 -2.19 -7.02
N ARG A 167 24.02 -3.06 -7.00
CA ARG A 167 24.95 -3.15 -5.87
C ARG A 167 25.67 -1.84 -5.60
N ALA A 168 26.22 -1.22 -6.66
CA ALA A 168 26.90 0.07 -6.52
C ALA A 168 25.99 1.18 -5.96
N THR A 169 24.72 1.19 -6.40
CA THR A 169 23.71 2.13 -5.88
C THR A 169 23.40 1.89 -4.42
N LEU A 170 23.22 0.64 -4.01
CA LEU A 170 22.97 0.25 -2.62
C LEU A 170 24.14 0.69 -1.71
N ASP A 171 25.37 0.46 -2.13
CA ASP A 171 26.57 0.85 -1.38
C ASP A 171 26.74 2.36 -1.32
N ARG A 172 26.44 3.06 -2.40
CA ARG A 172 26.43 4.53 -2.43
C ARG A 172 25.38 5.09 -1.48
N ALA A 173 24.15 4.57 -1.51
CA ALA A 173 23.10 5.01 -0.60
C ALA A 173 23.46 4.79 0.87
N ARG A 174 24.05 3.64 1.22
CA ARG A 174 24.59 3.37 2.55
C ARG A 174 25.65 4.39 2.97
N ARG A 175 26.58 4.74 2.07
CA ARG A 175 27.62 5.74 2.33
C ARG A 175 27.01 7.12 2.57
N MET A 176 26.09 7.57 1.72
CA MET A 176 25.39 8.86 1.88
C MET A 176 24.67 8.97 3.24
N ILE A 177 24.05 7.88 3.69
CA ILE A 177 23.38 7.83 5.01
C ILE A 177 24.42 7.96 6.14
N ARG A 178 25.56 7.23 6.07
CA ARG A 178 26.64 7.32 7.08
C ARG A 178 27.25 8.71 7.15
N GLU A 179 27.38 9.39 6.02
CA GLU A 179 27.88 10.75 5.90
C GLU A 179 26.84 11.83 6.31
N ARG A 180 25.66 11.43 6.83
CA ARG A 180 24.54 12.32 7.20
C ARG A 180 23.95 13.10 6.00
N ARG A 181 24.15 12.62 4.79
CA ARG A 181 23.66 13.15 3.51
C ARG A 181 22.49 12.32 2.97
N GLY A 182 21.88 11.49 3.80
CA GLY A 182 20.76 10.60 3.41
C GLY A 182 19.52 11.33 2.91
N ASP A 183 19.34 12.58 3.29
CA ASP A 183 18.19 13.41 2.86
C ASP A 183 18.45 14.18 1.56
N GLU A 184 19.66 14.13 0.99
CA GLU A 184 19.92 14.66 -0.35
C GLU A 184 19.23 13.77 -1.40
N LEU A 185 18.82 14.41 -2.50
CA LEU A 185 18.15 13.69 -3.60
C LEU A 185 19.13 12.79 -4.33
N ALA A 186 18.68 11.56 -4.62
CA ALA A 186 19.38 10.68 -5.52
C ALA A 186 19.24 11.16 -6.97
N PRO A 187 20.26 10.96 -7.82
CA PRO A 187 20.20 11.36 -9.23
C PRO A 187 19.06 10.66 -9.98
N SER A 188 18.36 11.39 -10.85
CA SER A 188 17.29 10.86 -11.71
C SER A 188 17.76 9.74 -12.65
N SER A 189 19.06 9.67 -12.95
CA SER A 189 19.66 8.56 -13.71
C SER A 189 19.63 7.20 -12.98
N ILE A 190 19.34 7.20 -11.68
CA ILE A 190 19.21 5.98 -10.87
C ILE A 190 17.73 5.55 -10.78
N SER A 191 16.84 6.49 -10.54
CA SER A 191 15.41 6.23 -10.43
C SER A 191 14.61 7.35 -11.07
N PRO A 192 13.56 7.04 -11.86
CA PRO A 192 12.66 8.07 -12.38
C PRO A 192 11.85 8.74 -11.25
N MET A 193 11.70 8.09 -10.11
CA MET A 193 11.08 8.66 -8.93
C MET A 193 12.06 9.60 -8.21
N MET A 194 11.57 10.75 -7.78
CA MET A 194 12.32 11.68 -6.95
C MET A 194 12.44 11.10 -5.53
N LEU A 195 13.59 10.55 -5.20
CA LEU A 195 13.86 9.92 -3.90
C LEU A 195 15.09 10.54 -3.22
N SER A 196 15.04 10.69 -1.91
CA SER A 196 16.24 10.91 -1.11
C SER A 196 17.09 9.63 -1.09
N TRP A 197 18.40 9.76 -0.78
CA TRP A 197 19.26 8.57 -0.65
C TRP A 197 18.76 7.61 0.43
N ARG A 198 18.15 8.12 1.48
CA ARG A 198 17.57 7.31 2.56
C ARG A 198 16.35 6.54 2.09
N SER A 199 15.44 7.20 1.38
CA SER A 199 14.23 6.58 0.83
C SER A 199 14.60 5.57 -0.26
N LEU A 200 15.54 5.92 -1.15
CA LEU A 200 16.07 4.98 -2.14
C LEU A 200 16.71 3.75 -1.48
N TYR A 201 17.52 3.96 -0.44
CA TYR A 201 18.11 2.84 0.31
C TYR A 201 17.05 1.93 0.93
N ASP A 202 16.01 2.52 1.54
CA ASP A 202 14.92 1.74 2.13
C ASP A 202 14.21 0.87 1.08
N MET A 203 13.92 1.45 -0.08
CA MET A 203 13.25 0.78 -1.21
C MET A 203 14.07 -0.36 -1.80
N ILE A 204 15.40 -0.14 -2.03
CA ILE A 204 16.25 -1.12 -2.73
C ILE A 204 17.01 -2.07 -1.81
N ASN A 205 16.90 -1.92 -0.48
CA ASN A 205 17.59 -2.81 0.45
C ASN A 205 16.86 -4.15 0.55
N PRO A 206 17.40 -5.25 0.00
CA PRO A 206 16.69 -6.53 0.00
C PRO A 206 16.53 -7.13 1.41
N ASP A 207 17.34 -6.68 2.37
CA ASP A 207 17.18 -7.05 3.78
C ASP A 207 16.31 -6.05 4.56
N GLY A 208 15.84 -4.98 3.92
CA GLY A 208 14.97 -3.94 4.47
C GLY A 208 13.50 -4.37 4.58
N ASP A 209 12.70 -3.54 5.25
CA ASP A 209 11.28 -3.82 5.42
C ASP A 209 10.48 -3.61 4.12
N TYR A 210 11.00 -2.82 3.18
CA TYR A 210 10.34 -2.54 1.92
C TYR A 210 10.23 -3.77 1.02
N ASN A 211 11.19 -4.73 1.10
CA ASN A 211 11.19 -5.97 0.33
C ASN A 211 10.17 -6.97 0.89
N VAL A 212 8.89 -6.72 0.59
CA VAL A 212 7.73 -7.49 1.07
C VAL A 212 7.42 -8.67 0.15
N PHE A 213 7.38 -8.42 -1.16
CA PHE A 213 7.00 -9.36 -2.21
C PHE A 213 8.17 -9.63 -3.16
N PRO A 214 9.24 -10.33 -2.74
CA PRO A 214 10.43 -10.54 -3.58
C PRO A 214 10.18 -11.58 -4.69
N PHE A 215 9.25 -11.27 -5.60
CA PHE A 215 8.88 -12.14 -6.72
C PHE A 215 10.07 -12.42 -7.62
N LEU A 216 10.89 -11.41 -7.96
CA LEU A 216 12.04 -11.56 -8.82
C LEU A 216 13.04 -12.59 -8.28
N GLU A 217 13.30 -12.60 -6.97
CA GLU A 217 14.21 -13.56 -6.34
C GLU A 217 13.73 -15.00 -6.61
N ARG A 218 12.41 -15.25 -6.47
CA ARG A 218 11.79 -16.55 -6.72
C ARG A 218 11.75 -16.89 -8.22
N MET A 219 11.34 -15.92 -9.06
CA MET A 219 11.23 -16.12 -10.51
C MET A 219 12.56 -16.48 -11.16
N ARG A 220 13.66 -15.87 -10.70
CA ARG A 220 15.00 -16.05 -11.27
C ARG A 220 15.90 -16.98 -10.45
N ASN A 221 15.39 -17.54 -9.35
CA ASN A 221 16.16 -18.35 -8.40
C ASN A 221 17.47 -17.66 -7.96
N ILE A 222 17.37 -16.39 -7.56
CA ILE A 222 18.49 -15.58 -7.07
C ILE A 222 18.25 -15.14 -5.62
N ARG A 223 19.32 -14.72 -4.96
CA ARG A 223 19.26 -14.14 -3.62
C ARG A 223 19.89 -12.75 -3.66
N LEU A 224 19.07 -11.74 -3.39
CA LEU A 224 19.52 -10.35 -3.29
C LEU A 224 19.93 -9.99 -1.87
N GLY A 225 19.25 -10.53 -0.85
CA GLY A 225 19.51 -10.31 0.56
C GLY A 225 19.87 -11.56 1.35
N ARG A 226 20.13 -11.37 2.65
CA ARG A 226 20.43 -12.46 3.61
C ARG A 226 19.16 -12.95 4.32
N ARG A 227 18.16 -12.07 4.52
CA ARG A 227 16.91 -12.41 5.20
C ARG A 227 16.02 -13.29 4.32
N ALA A 228 15.18 -14.09 4.97
CA ALA A 228 14.22 -14.94 4.25
C ALA A 228 13.29 -14.10 3.38
N PRO A 229 13.07 -14.49 2.11
CA PRO A 229 12.10 -13.82 1.24
C PRO A 229 10.68 -13.98 1.82
N PHE A 230 9.76 -13.11 1.42
CA PHE A 230 8.34 -13.12 1.85
C PHE A 230 8.12 -13.13 3.38
N ARG A 231 9.11 -12.75 4.20
CA ARG A 231 9.00 -12.81 5.67
C ARG A 231 7.82 -12.01 6.23
N HIS A 232 7.47 -10.89 5.59
CA HIS A 232 6.33 -10.06 5.98
C HIS A 232 5.00 -10.72 5.64
N VAL A 233 4.91 -11.34 4.46
CA VAL A 233 3.73 -12.11 4.00
C VAL A 233 3.51 -13.32 4.90
N ARG A 234 4.55 -14.13 5.13
CA ARG A 234 4.51 -15.30 6.02
C ARG A 234 4.12 -14.97 7.47
N ALA A 235 4.38 -13.73 7.90
CA ALA A 235 4.01 -13.27 9.25
C ALA A 235 2.51 -12.95 9.38
N ILE A 236 1.77 -12.80 8.29
CA ILE A 236 0.33 -12.53 8.33
C ILE A 236 -0.41 -13.81 8.75
N ARG A 237 -1.08 -13.76 9.91
CA ARG A 237 -1.87 -14.86 10.47
C ARG A 237 -3.37 -14.58 10.46
N LYS A 238 -3.77 -13.34 10.23
CA LYS A 238 -5.17 -12.92 10.11
C LYS A 238 -5.68 -13.24 8.72
N PRO A 239 -7.00 -13.38 8.52
CA PRO A 239 -7.57 -13.48 7.18
C PRO A 239 -7.06 -12.34 6.29
N ALA A 240 -6.60 -12.69 5.10
CA ALA A 240 -6.02 -11.75 4.16
C ALA A 240 -6.49 -12.03 2.73
N LEU A 241 -6.91 -10.98 2.03
CA LEU A 241 -7.23 -11.00 0.61
C LEU A 241 -6.14 -10.30 -0.17
N TYR A 242 -5.58 -10.97 -1.15
CA TYR A 242 -4.64 -10.42 -2.12
C TYR A 242 -5.35 -10.28 -3.46
N VAL A 243 -5.35 -9.08 -4.05
CA VAL A 243 -5.99 -8.86 -5.35
C VAL A 243 -4.96 -8.28 -6.31
N TYR A 244 -4.81 -8.90 -7.47
CA TYR A 244 -3.98 -8.41 -8.57
C TYR A 244 -4.84 -8.15 -9.79
N GLY A 245 -4.44 -7.20 -10.62
CA GLY A 245 -5.01 -7.06 -11.96
C GLY A 245 -4.38 -8.08 -12.90
N GLU A 246 -5.17 -8.62 -13.84
CA GLU A 246 -4.67 -9.57 -14.86
C GLU A 246 -3.50 -9.02 -15.67
N HIS A 247 -3.47 -7.69 -15.84
CA HIS A 247 -2.45 -6.96 -16.61
C HIS A 247 -1.64 -6.01 -15.71
N ASP A 248 -1.35 -6.43 -14.47
CA ASP A 248 -0.55 -5.62 -13.55
C ASP A 248 0.90 -5.54 -14.05
N GLU A 249 1.26 -4.39 -14.60
CA GLU A 249 2.55 -4.10 -15.20
C GLU A 249 3.74 -4.17 -14.22
N PHE A 250 3.48 -4.15 -12.91
CA PHE A 250 4.50 -4.27 -11.87
C PHE A 250 4.75 -5.71 -11.40
N CYS A 251 4.07 -6.68 -12.02
CA CYS A 251 4.29 -8.12 -11.80
C CYS A 251 5.23 -8.74 -12.86
N PHE A 252 6.19 -8.00 -13.39
CA PHE A 252 7.16 -8.47 -14.40
C PHE A 252 6.48 -9.08 -15.64
N ASP A 253 5.34 -8.54 -16.04
CA ASP A 253 4.49 -9.01 -17.16
C ASP A 253 4.04 -10.48 -17.00
N ASP A 254 4.08 -11.03 -15.79
CA ASP A 254 3.74 -12.44 -15.48
C ASP A 254 2.94 -12.54 -14.15
N VAL A 255 1.73 -12.00 -14.14
CA VAL A 255 0.82 -12.06 -12.99
C VAL A 255 0.52 -13.50 -12.55
N PRO A 256 0.26 -14.45 -13.46
CA PRO A 256 0.02 -15.84 -13.07
C PRO A 256 1.18 -16.45 -12.27
N ARG A 257 2.42 -16.18 -12.66
CA ARG A 257 3.60 -16.66 -11.94
C ARG A 257 3.78 -15.96 -10.59
N CYS A 258 3.56 -14.65 -10.52
CA CYS A 258 3.61 -13.90 -9.25
C CYS A 258 2.56 -14.43 -8.26
N THR A 259 1.33 -14.64 -8.70
CA THR A 259 0.25 -15.18 -7.84
C THR A 259 0.48 -16.62 -7.43
N ALA A 260 1.05 -17.47 -8.31
CA ALA A 260 1.45 -18.83 -7.96
C ALA A 260 2.55 -18.85 -6.88
N ILE A 261 3.59 -18.02 -7.04
CA ILE A 261 4.62 -17.84 -6.01
C ILE A 261 4.00 -17.37 -4.69
N LEU A 262 3.10 -16.41 -4.74
CA LEU A 262 2.44 -15.88 -3.55
C LEU A 262 1.61 -16.97 -2.84
N ALA A 263 0.94 -17.85 -3.59
CA ALA A 263 0.16 -18.95 -3.04
C ALA A 263 1.01 -19.93 -2.20
N GLU A 264 2.28 -20.11 -2.57
CA GLU A 264 3.23 -20.92 -1.78
C GLU A 264 3.65 -20.24 -0.46
N GLU A 265 3.51 -18.91 -0.37
CA GLU A 265 4.04 -18.10 0.73
C GLU A 265 2.98 -17.67 1.75
N VAL A 266 1.71 -17.65 1.36
CA VAL A 266 0.59 -17.28 2.22
C VAL A 266 0.10 -18.45 3.06
N ARG A 267 -0.70 -18.15 4.08
CA ARG A 267 -1.34 -19.16 4.92
C ARG A 267 -2.70 -19.59 4.35
N ALA A 268 -3.22 -20.71 4.81
CA ALA A 268 -4.49 -21.29 4.36
C ALA A 268 -5.73 -20.39 4.54
N ASN A 269 -5.64 -19.37 5.39
CA ASN A 269 -6.71 -18.39 5.59
C ASN A 269 -6.53 -17.12 4.73
N ALA A 270 -5.69 -17.18 3.72
CA ALA A 270 -5.53 -16.13 2.72
C ALA A 270 -6.19 -16.55 1.40
N GLU A 271 -6.72 -15.56 0.71
CA GLU A 271 -7.29 -15.71 -0.62
C GLU A 271 -6.51 -14.85 -1.60
N ILE A 272 -6.33 -15.35 -2.83
CA ILE A 272 -5.67 -14.63 -3.92
C ILE A 272 -6.63 -14.58 -5.09
N VAL A 273 -6.94 -13.36 -5.55
CA VAL A 273 -7.86 -13.12 -6.66
C VAL A 273 -7.16 -12.32 -7.74
N THR A 274 -7.30 -12.75 -8.99
CA THR A 274 -6.91 -11.96 -10.17
C THR A 274 -8.15 -11.37 -10.80
N LEU A 275 -8.21 -10.04 -10.90
CA LEU A 275 -9.32 -9.32 -11.51
C LEU A 275 -9.09 -9.19 -13.03
N ALA A 276 -9.95 -9.83 -13.81
CA ALA A 276 -9.84 -9.85 -15.27
C ALA A 276 -9.88 -8.45 -15.88
N GLY A 277 -9.05 -8.17 -16.88
CA GLY A 277 -8.96 -6.90 -17.60
C GLY A 277 -8.36 -5.74 -16.78
N ALA A 278 -8.02 -5.94 -15.53
CA ALA A 278 -7.43 -4.89 -14.68
C ALA A 278 -5.92 -4.78 -14.85
N GLY A 279 -5.40 -3.55 -14.89
CA GLY A 279 -3.97 -3.26 -14.64
C GLY A 279 -3.72 -2.92 -13.17
N HIS A 280 -2.51 -2.48 -12.84
CA HIS A 280 -2.08 -2.14 -11.48
C HIS A 280 -3.03 -1.18 -10.74
N GLY A 281 -3.56 -0.21 -11.44
CA GLY A 281 -4.44 0.82 -10.87
C GLY A 281 -5.91 0.44 -10.79
N PHE A 282 -6.34 -0.71 -11.30
CA PHE A 282 -7.75 -1.16 -11.40
C PHE A 282 -8.66 -0.12 -12.08
N ARG A 283 -8.13 0.66 -13.01
CA ARG A 283 -8.89 1.73 -13.67
C ARG A 283 -10.03 1.17 -14.51
N GLY A 284 -11.23 1.73 -14.31
CA GLY A 284 -12.44 1.30 -15.01
C GLY A 284 -13.14 0.10 -14.35
N LEU A 285 -12.51 -0.55 -13.37
CA LEU A 285 -13.04 -1.71 -12.63
C LEU A 285 -13.15 -1.41 -11.12
N GLU A 286 -13.23 -0.12 -10.77
CA GLU A 286 -13.26 0.31 -9.37
C GLU A 286 -14.51 -0.20 -8.63
N ARG A 287 -15.63 -0.38 -9.34
CA ARG A 287 -16.86 -0.90 -8.77
C ARG A 287 -16.72 -2.40 -8.48
N GLU A 288 -16.25 -3.16 -9.44
CA GLU A 288 -16.01 -4.61 -9.31
C GLU A 288 -15.02 -4.90 -8.18
N LEU A 289 -13.91 -4.15 -8.13
CA LEU A 289 -12.95 -4.22 -7.04
C LEU A 289 -13.59 -3.87 -5.69
N GLY A 290 -14.37 -2.78 -5.64
CA GLY A 290 -15.05 -2.33 -4.43
C GLY A 290 -16.03 -3.36 -3.91
N THR A 291 -16.82 -3.96 -4.81
CA THR A 291 -17.78 -5.03 -4.50
C THR A 291 -17.03 -6.24 -3.91
N LEU A 292 -16.03 -6.77 -4.63
CA LEU A 292 -15.21 -7.90 -4.18
C LEU A 292 -14.65 -7.67 -2.76
N VAL A 293 -13.99 -6.54 -2.58
CA VAL A 293 -13.31 -6.24 -1.31
C VAL A 293 -14.30 -6.00 -0.16
N ALA A 294 -15.37 -5.24 -0.41
CA ALA A 294 -16.35 -4.93 0.63
C ALA A 294 -17.19 -6.17 1.03
N GLU A 295 -17.47 -7.08 0.10
CA GLU A 295 -18.08 -8.38 0.39
C GLU A 295 -17.16 -9.23 1.27
N TRP A 296 -15.93 -9.43 0.83
CA TRP A 296 -14.96 -10.26 1.56
C TRP A 296 -14.69 -9.78 2.99
N VAL A 297 -14.62 -8.47 3.24
CA VAL A 297 -14.43 -7.95 4.60
C VAL A 297 -15.72 -8.04 5.46
N SER A 298 -16.87 -8.28 4.84
CA SER A 298 -18.18 -8.39 5.52
C SER A 298 -18.47 -9.80 6.07
N GLU A 299 -17.84 -10.82 5.52
CA GLU A 299 -17.87 -12.20 6.00
C GLU A 299 -17.21 -12.36 7.39
#